data_f161c2b5ea0c1e793bb8207a4d5b7c6c
#
_entry.id   f161c2b5ea0c1e793bb8207a4d5b7c6c
#
_cell.length_a   1.000
_cell.length_b   1.000
_cell.length_c   1.000
_cell.angle_alpha   90.00
_cell.angle_beta   90.00
_cell.angle_gamma   90.00
#
_symmetry.space_group_name_H-M   'P 1'
#
loop_
_entity.id
_entity.type
_entity.pdbx_description
1 polymer ?
#
loop_
_entity_poly.entity_id
_entity_poly.type
_entity_poly.pdbx_seq_one_letter_code
_entity_poly.pdbx_strand_id
1 'polypeptide(L)'
;MILLVHGDREYLREPGDELHTDLGVVEIPEDVASGEILESHLGEEFRVRELRGPDLFNHLERTGAPMMPRDIGLVVGHTGAAAGDRVLDAGTGTGILAAYLGRLGATVTTYERDSDFADVARENMAVAGVAETVEVRTGDITDDLEALTDGEPFDLLTLDTEDAPAVVGRAAELLAPGGYLAVYSPFVENSRASVE
;
A
#
# COMPACT_ATOMS: atom_id res chain seq x y z
N MET A 1 -12.34 -3.09 -7.78
CA MET A 1 -12.80 -3.64 -6.47
C MET A 1 -13.79 -2.69 -5.82
N ILE A 2 -14.85 -3.21 -5.23
CA ILE A 2 -15.89 -2.49 -4.47
C ILE A 2 -16.13 -3.17 -3.14
N LEU A 3 -16.76 -2.46 -2.21
CA LEU A 3 -17.28 -3.02 -0.96
C LEU A 3 -18.79 -3.12 -1.03
N LEU A 4 -19.33 -4.28 -0.68
CA LEU A 4 -20.74 -4.50 -0.38
C LEU A 4 -20.92 -4.45 1.13
N VAL A 5 -21.77 -3.54 1.60
CA VAL A 5 -21.97 -3.27 3.04
C VAL A 5 -23.38 -3.64 3.44
N HIS A 6 -23.51 -4.51 4.44
CA HIS A 6 -24.78 -4.86 5.11
C HIS A 6 -24.60 -4.75 6.62
N GLY A 7 -25.19 -3.74 7.24
CA GLY A 7 -24.96 -3.46 8.66
C GLY A 7 -23.50 -3.21 8.97
N ASP A 8 -22.92 -4.02 9.85
CA ASP A 8 -21.51 -3.97 10.24
C ASP A 8 -20.61 -4.91 9.42
N ARG A 9 -21.18 -5.59 8.43
CA ARG A 9 -20.44 -6.53 7.57
C ARG A 9 -20.03 -5.86 6.27
N GLU A 10 -18.79 -6.08 5.86
CA GLU A 10 -18.22 -5.59 4.62
C GLU A 10 -17.63 -6.75 3.81
N TYR A 11 -17.88 -6.77 2.51
CA TYR A 11 -17.43 -7.80 1.60
C TYR A 11 -16.75 -7.17 0.40
N LEU A 12 -15.47 -7.48 0.22
CA LEU A 12 -14.68 -7.03 -0.93
C LEU A 12 -14.96 -7.93 -2.12
N ARG A 13 -15.37 -7.34 -3.26
CA ARG A 13 -15.68 -8.07 -4.50
C ARG A 13 -15.31 -7.26 -5.74
N GLU A 14 -15.18 -7.95 -6.85
CA GLU A 14 -15.09 -7.30 -8.16
C GLU A 14 -16.49 -7.07 -8.73
N PRO A 15 -16.70 -6.01 -9.54
CA PRO A 15 -17.88 -5.92 -10.40
C PRO A 15 -17.96 -7.16 -11.32
N GLY A 16 -19.16 -7.70 -11.50
CA GLY A 16 -19.37 -8.93 -12.25
C GLY A 16 -19.33 -10.23 -11.42
N ASP A 17 -18.89 -10.16 -10.16
CA ASP A 17 -18.85 -11.31 -9.25
C ASP A 17 -20.22 -11.67 -8.66
N GLU A 18 -20.27 -12.82 -8.02
CA GLU A 18 -21.33 -13.21 -7.09
C GLU A 18 -20.82 -13.19 -5.65
N LEU A 19 -21.60 -12.63 -4.73
CA LEU A 19 -21.35 -12.72 -3.30
C LEU A 19 -22.28 -13.78 -2.67
N HIS A 20 -21.69 -14.83 -2.12
CA HIS A 20 -22.41 -15.87 -1.36
C HIS A 20 -22.25 -15.68 0.14
N THR A 21 -23.35 -15.51 0.86
CA THR A 21 -23.36 -15.34 2.32
C THR A 21 -24.54 -16.07 2.98
N ASP A 22 -24.60 -16.06 4.30
CA ASP A 22 -25.78 -16.47 5.09
C ASP A 22 -26.99 -15.55 4.86
N LEU A 23 -26.78 -14.35 4.28
CA LEU A 23 -27.83 -13.40 3.89
C LEU A 23 -28.32 -13.61 2.45
N GLY A 24 -27.84 -14.65 1.79
CA GLY A 24 -28.20 -15.00 0.41
C GLY A 24 -27.07 -14.74 -0.59
N VAL A 25 -27.42 -14.88 -1.85
CA VAL A 25 -26.55 -14.62 -2.99
C VAL A 25 -26.90 -13.26 -3.59
N VAL A 26 -25.89 -12.44 -3.84
CA VAL A 26 -25.99 -11.16 -4.53
C VAL A 26 -25.26 -11.27 -5.85
N GLU A 27 -25.94 -11.03 -6.96
CA GLU A 27 -25.33 -10.86 -8.27
C GLU A 27 -24.87 -9.39 -8.40
N ILE A 28 -23.60 -9.19 -8.74
CA ILE A 28 -22.98 -7.85 -8.81
C ILE A 28 -22.86 -7.49 -10.29
N PRO A 29 -23.57 -6.47 -10.80
CA PRO A 29 -23.42 -6.02 -12.17
C PRO A 29 -21.98 -5.54 -12.48
N GLU A 30 -21.53 -5.72 -13.73
CA GLU A 30 -20.21 -5.21 -14.17
C GLU A 30 -20.14 -3.68 -14.12
N ASP A 31 -21.25 -2.99 -14.32
CA ASP A 31 -21.38 -1.54 -14.36
C ASP A 31 -21.92 -0.93 -13.06
N VAL A 32 -21.87 -1.70 -11.95
CA VAL A 32 -22.36 -1.25 -10.65
C VAL A 32 -21.64 0.01 -10.18
N ALA A 33 -22.42 0.99 -9.70
CA ALA A 33 -21.91 2.27 -9.22
C ALA A 33 -21.93 2.38 -7.68
N SER A 34 -21.00 3.17 -7.14
CA SER A 34 -20.98 3.50 -5.71
C SER A 34 -22.25 4.23 -5.30
N GLY A 35 -22.88 3.78 -4.20
CA GLY A 35 -24.14 4.29 -3.68
C GLY A 35 -25.36 3.44 -4.07
N GLU A 36 -25.23 2.54 -5.04
CA GLU A 36 -26.31 1.61 -5.39
C GLU A 36 -26.62 0.66 -4.25
N ILE A 37 -27.82 0.10 -4.26
CA ILE A 37 -28.27 -0.95 -3.36
C ILE A 37 -28.56 -2.18 -4.22
N LEU A 38 -27.86 -3.28 -3.91
CA LEU A 38 -28.09 -4.58 -4.48
C LEU A 38 -28.88 -5.42 -3.49
N GLU A 39 -29.80 -6.22 -3.98
CA GLU A 39 -30.63 -7.08 -3.15
C GLU A 39 -30.22 -8.54 -3.36
N SER A 40 -30.05 -9.28 -2.27
CA SER A 40 -29.84 -10.73 -2.38
C SER A 40 -31.12 -11.45 -2.75
N HIS A 41 -31.02 -12.71 -3.20
CA HIS A 41 -32.20 -13.53 -3.50
C HIS A 41 -33.11 -13.79 -2.28
N LEU A 42 -32.66 -13.45 -1.07
CA LEU A 42 -33.47 -13.52 0.16
C LEU A 42 -34.07 -12.16 0.57
N GLY A 43 -33.86 -11.09 -0.22
CA GLY A 43 -34.39 -9.76 0.03
C GLY A 43 -33.57 -8.90 0.96
N GLU A 44 -32.29 -9.27 1.19
CA GLU A 44 -31.39 -8.48 2.03
C GLU A 44 -30.65 -7.43 1.20
N GLU A 45 -30.59 -6.20 1.68
CA GLU A 45 -30.01 -5.06 0.97
C GLU A 45 -28.52 -4.91 1.29
N PHE A 46 -27.70 -4.76 0.23
CA PHE A 46 -26.28 -4.48 0.30
C PHE A 46 -25.99 -3.15 -0.39
N ARG A 47 -25.40 -2.20 0.34
CA ARG A 47 -24.97 -0.92 -0.22
C ARG A 47 -23.59 -1.05 -0.87
N VAL A 48 -23.49 -0.63 -2.11
CA VAL A 48 -22.22 -0.59 -2.86
C VAL A 48 -21.42 0.66 -2.45
N ARG A 49 -20.12 0.49 -2.22
CA ARG A 49 -19.21 1.56 -1.83
C ARG A 49 -17.82 1.36 -2.48
N GLU A 50 -17.20 2.45 -2.93
CA GLU A 50 -15.79 2.43 -3.31
C GLU A 50 -14.88 2.25 -2.09
N LEU A 51 -13.71 1.63 -2.29
CA LEU A 51 -12.70 1.55 -1.25
C LEU A 51 -12.08 2.92 -0.98
N ARG A 52 -11.95 3.24 0.29
CA ARG A 52 -11.18 4.38 0.78
C ARG A 52 -9.88 3.91 1.43
N GLY A 53 -8.98 4.85 1.76
CA GLY A 53 -7.72 4.51 2.40
C GLY A 53 -7.85 3.61 3.64
N PRO A 54 -8.73 3.91 4.63
CA PRO A 54 -8.93 3.04 5.79
C PRO A 54 -9.40 1.61 5.46
N ASP A 55 -10.12 1.44 4.34
CA ASP A 55 -10.59 0.13 3.92
C ASP A 55 -9.43 -0.77 3.48
N LEU A 56 -8.39 -0.19 2.87
CA LEU A 56 -7.17 -0.94 2.52
C LEU A 56 -6.55 -1.59 3.76
N PHE A 57 -6.49 -0.87 4.88
CA PHE A 57 -5.98 -1.44 6.13
C PHE A 57 -6.82 -2.62 6.63
N ASN A 58 -8.12 -2.61 6.40
CA ASN A 58 -9.04 -3.65 6.89
C ASN A 58 -9.13 -4.86 5.96
N HIS A 59 -8.95 -4.65 4.64
CA HIS A 59 -9.28 -5.65 3.61
C HIS A 59 -8.10 -6.18 2.81
N LEU A 60 -6.92 -5.52 2.84
CA LEU A 60 -5.72 -6.09 2.22
C LEU A 60 -5.25 -7.32 3.00
N GLU A 61 -4.74 -8.32 2.29
CA GLU A 61 -4.18 -9.51 2.90
C GLU A 61 -2.91 -9.15 3.68
N ARG A 62 -2.78 -9.67 4.90
CA ARG A 62 -1.72 -9.28 5.83
C ARG A 62 -0.60 -10.29 5.85
N THR A 63 0.64 -9.80 5.75
CA THR A 63 1.88 -10.57 5.84
C THR A 63 2.61 -10.36 7.16
N GLY A 64 2.06 -9.60 8.07
CA GLY A 64 2.69 -9.24 9.34
C GLY A 64 1.95 -8.12 10.01
N ALA A 65 2.68 -7.21 10.65
CA ALA A 65 2.12 -6.00 11.28
C ALA A 65 2.12 -4.85 10.26
N PRO A 66 0.99 -4.56 9.59
CA PRO A 66 0.95 -3.46 8.62
C PRO A 66 1.08 -2.12 9.31
N MET A 67 1.70 -1.13 8.64
CA MET A 67 1.75 0.24 9.12
C MET A 67 0.34 0.78 9.35
N MET A 68 0.11 1.37 10.52
CA MET A 68 -1.22 1.89 10.88
C MET A 68 -1.57 3.12 10.01
N PRO A 69 -2.86 3.33 9.67
CA PRO A 69 -3.27 4.51 8.89
C PRO A 69 -2.86 5.87 9.49
N ARG A 70 -2.76 5.95 10.82
CA ARG A 70 -2.27 7.16 11.52
C ARG A 70 -0.80 7.43 11.22
N ASP A 71 0.02 6.37 11.13
CA ASP A 71 1.47 6.48 10.90
C ASP A 71 1.74 6.81 9.41
N ILE A 72 0.95 6.22 8.49
CA ILE A 72 0.91 6.62 7.08
C ILE A 72 0.54 8.11 6.96
N GLY A 73 -0.47 8.57 7.72
CA GLY A 73 -0.86 9.98 7.77
C GLY A 73 0.27 10.90 8.25
N LEU A 74 1.11 10.44 9.18
CA LEU A 74 2.31 11.17 9.61
C LEU A 74 3.35 11.22 8.48
N VAL A 75 3.64 10.12 7.81
CA VAL A 75 4.56 10.11 6.65
C VAL A 75 4.09 11.12 5.61
N VAL A 76 2.86 11.00 5.12
CA VAL A 76 2.30 11.89 4.10
C VAL A 76 2.28 13.35 4.57
N GLY A 77 1.84 13.61 5.80
CA GLY A 77 1.71 14.96 6.34
C GLY A 77 3.04 15.68 6.59
N HIS A 78 4.10 14.95 6.98
CA HIS A 78 5.41 15.52 7.24
C HIS A 78 6.28 15.66 5.98
N THR A 79 6.13 14.76 5.01
CA THR A 79 6.92 14.77 3.77
C THR A 79 6.28 15.56 2.66
N GLY A 80 4.96 15.76 2.73
CA GLY A 80 4.18 16.40 1.67
C GLY A 80 4.00 15.53 0.43
N ALA A 81 4.15 14.20 0.56
CA ALA A 81 4.00 13.26 -0.56
C ALA A 81 2.74 13.52 -1.38
N ALA A 82 2.86 13.61 -2.69
CA ALA A 82 1.84 14.08 -3.60
C ALA A 82 1.86 13.34 -4.96
N ALA A 83 0.89 13.68 -5.81
CA ALA A 83 0.83 13.15 -7.16
C ALA A 83 2.04 13.62 -7.99
N GLY A 84 2.65 12.66 -8.67
CA GLY A 84 3.84 12.88 -9.51
C GLY A 84 5.16 12.61 -8.80
N ASP A 85 5.17 12.47 -7.46
CA ASP A 85 6.37 12.12 -6.73
C ASP A 85 6.85 10.70 -7.09
N ARG A 86 8.15 10.54 -7.08
CA ARG A 86 8.83 9.25 -7.18
C ARG A 86 9.23 8.79 -5.79
N VAL A 87 8.76 7.63 -5.39
CA VAL A 87 9.00 7.09 -4.06
C VAL A 87 9.79 5.79 -4.15
N LEU A 88 10.84 5.68 -3.34
CA LEU A 88 11.53 4.43 -3.05
C LEU A 88 11.16 3.97 -1.65
N ASP A 89 10.62 2.77 -1.55
CA ASP A 89 10.18 2.16 -0.30
C ASP A 89 10.93 0.86 -0.05
N ALA A 90 11.26 0.55 1.19
CA ALA A 90 11.85 -0.74 1.55
C ALA A 90 11.24 -1.28 2.86
N GLY A 91 10.87 -2.56 2.80
CA GLY A 91 10.06 -3.21 3.81
C GLY A 91 8.58 -3.16 3.42
N THR A 92 8.27 -3.63 2.19
CA THR A 92 6.91 -3.59 1.63
C THR A 92 5.86 -4.21 2.57
N GLY A 93 6.17 -5.38 3.14
CA GLY A 93 5.24 -6.13 3.98
C GLY A 93 3.90 -6.34 3.27
N THR A 94 2.81 -5.91 3.90
CA THR A 94 1.46 -5.91 3.31
C THR A 94 1.32 -5.00 2.08
N GLY A 95 2.25 -4.05 1.89
CA GLY A 95 2.19 -3.04 0.84
C GLY A 95 1.24 -1.87 1.12
N ILE A 96 0.76 -1.72 2.35
CA ILE A 96 -0.26 -0.71 2.65
C ILE A 96 0.24 0.72 2.48
N LEU A 97 1.48 1.02 2.90
CA LEU A 97 2.08 2.35 2.68
C LEU A 97 2.22 2.63 1.18
N ALA A 98 2.79 1.68 0.43
CA ALA A 98 2.96 1.79 -1.02
C ALA A 98 1.60 1.99 -1.73
N ALA A 99 0.56 1.25 -1.32
CA ALA A 99 -0.80 1.41 -1.84
C ALA A 99 -1.38 2.80 -1.56
N TYR A 100 -1.19 3.35 -0.37
CA TYR A 100 -1.63 4.72 -0.05
C TYR A 100 -0.91 5.75 -0.91
N LEU A 101 0.42 5.65 -1.05
CA LEU A 101 1.23 6.57 -1.87
C LEU A 101 0.84 6.47 -3.35
N GLY A 102 0.67 5.25 -3.89
CA GLY A 102 0.18 5.05 -5.26
C GLY A 102 -1.21 5.67 -5.48
N ARG A 103 -2.12 5.56 -4.52
CA ARG A 103 -3.46 6.20 -4.60
C ARG A 103 -3.41 7.72 -4.46
N LEU A 104 -2.36 8.30 -3.89
CA LEU A 104 -2.11 9.75 -3.94
C LEU A 104 -1.60 10.20 -5.31
N GLY A 105 -1.22 9.26 -6.18
CA GLY A 105 -0.72 9.53 -7.52
C GLY A 105 0.81 9.54 -7.62
N ALA A 106 1.50 9.04 -6.61
CA ALA A 106 2.94 8.81 -6.67
C ALA A 106 3.27 7.56 -7.49
N THR A 107 4.47 7.52 -8.07
CA THR A 107 5.07 6.31 -8.64
C THR A 107 5.98 5.70 -7.58
N VAL A 108 5.71 4.47 -7.18
CA VAL A 108 6.39 3.81 -6.07
C VAL A 108 7.16 2.59 -6.55
N THR A 109 8.43 2.50 -6.18
CA THR A 109 9.22 1.26 -6.24
C THR A 109 9.43 0.79 -4.81
N THR A 110 8.94 -0.40 -4.47
CA THR A 110 9.04 -0.95 -3.12
C THR A 110 9.72 -2.31 -3.11
N TYR A 111 10.56 -2.57 -2.11
CA TYR A 111 11.37 -3.79 -1.97
C TYR A 111 10.89 -4.66 -0.82
N GLU A 112 10.74 -5.96 -1.11
CA GLU A 112 10.42 -7.01 -0.13
C GLU A 112 11.37 -8.20 -0.30
N ARG A 113 12.05 -8.59 0.77
CA ARG A 113 13.00 -9.73 0.73
C ARG A 113 12.31 -11.08 0.68
N ASP A 114 11.19 -11.20 1.36
CA ASP A 114 10.41 -12.43 1.38
C ASP A 114 9.56 -12.52 0.12
N SER A 115 9.79 -13.57 -0.68
CA SER A 115 9.06 -13.76 -1.94
C SER A 115 7.57 -13.98 -1.74
N ASP A 116 7.17 -14.67 -0.68
CA ASP A 116 5.76 -14.94 -0.40
C ASP A 116 5.05 -13.64 0.00
N PHE A 117 5.72 -12.78 0.78
CA PHE A 117 5.22 -11.45 1.13
C PHE A 117 5.14 -10.53 -0.09
N ALA A 118 6.15 -10.58 -0.96
CA ALA A 118 6.17 -9.80 -2.18
C ALA A 118 5.00 -10.18 -3.12
N ASP A 119 4.65 -11.47 -3.19
CA ASP A 119 3.51 -11.93 -4.00
C ASP A 119 2.18 -11.42 -3.42
N VAL A 120 1.98 -11.53 -2.10
CA VAL A 120 0.81 -10.94 -1.42
C VAL A 120 0.74 -9.43 -1.65
N ALA A 121 1.86 -8.72 -1.56
CA ALA A 121 1.88 -7.28 -1.80
C ALA A 121 1.47 -6.93 -3.24
N ARG A 122 1.90 -7.70 -4.26
CA ARG A 122 1.46 -7.51 -5.66
C ARG A 122 -0.05 -7.68 -5.82
N GLU A 123 -0.61 -8.73 -5.22
CA GLU A 123 -2.06 -8.95 -5.21
C GLU A 123 -2.78 -7.78 -4.53
N ASN A 124 -2.24 -7.30 -3.40
CA ASN A 124 -2.77 -6.13 -2.70
C ASN A 124 -2.71 -4.84 -3.54
N MET A 125 -1.68 -4.65 -4.38
CA MET A 125 -1.63 -3.50 -5.31
C MET A 125 -2.73 -3.57 -6.36
N ALA A 126 -3.05 -4.77 -6.87
CA ALA A 126 -4.18 -4.96 -7.77
C ALA A 126 -5.52 -4.64 -7.07
N VAL A 127 -5.73 -5.15 -5.85
CA VAL A 127 -6.91 -4.85 -5.03
C VAL A 127 -7.05 -3.34 -4.76
N ALA A 128 -5.94 -2.66 -4.45
CA ALA A 128 -5.91 -1.22 -4.21
C ALA A 128 -6.10 -0.38 -5.48
N GLY A 129 -6.00 -0.98 -6.67
CA GLY A 129 -6.12 -0.30 -7.97
C GLY A 129 -4.89 0.55 -8.31
N VAL A 130 -3.70 0.13 -7.86
CA VAL A 130 -2.44 0.88 -8.06
C VAL A 130 -1.31 0.04 -8.69
N ALA A 131 -1.61 -1.13 -9.23
CA ALA A 131 -0.62 -2.03 -9.82
C ALA A 131 0.18 -1.40 -10.99
N GLU A 132 -0.38 -0.38 -11.66
CA GLU A 132 0.29 0.35 -12.75
C GLU A 132 1.29 1.41 -12.24
N THR A 133 1.16 1.84 -10.98
CA THR A 133 1.98 2.92 -10.39
C THR A 133 2.87 2.46 -9.25
N VAL A 134 2.67 1.24 -8.76
CA VAL A 134 3.45 0.64 -7.67
C VAL A 134 4.13 -0.63 -8.16
N GLU A 135 5.45 -0.59 -8.26
CA GLU A 135 6.28 -1.75 -8.61
C GLU A 135 6.78 -2.43 -7.33
N VAL A 136 6.39 -3.68 -7.10
CA VAL A 136 6.89 -4.50 -5.98
C VAL A 136 8.05 -5.37 -6.47
N ARG A 137 9.26 -5.08 -6.01
CA ARG A 137 10.47 -5.85 -6.28
C ARG A 137 10.76 -6.84 -5.17
N THR A 138 11.00 -8.09 -5.56
CA THR A 138 11.45 -9.13 -4.61
C THR A 138 12.96 -9.06 -4.52
N GLY A 139 13.49 -8.82 -3.33
CA GLY A 139 14.92 -8.79 -3.08
C GLY A 139 15.32 -7.81 -1.97
N ASP A 140 16.60 -7.78 -1.68
CA ASP A 140 17.19 -6.83 -0.74
C ASP A 140 17.53 -5.53 -1.48
N ILE A 141 17.01 -4.42 -0.99
CA ILE A 141 17.30 -3.10 -1.57
C ILE A 141 18.80 -2.79 -1.61
N THR A 142 19.57 -3.35 -0.67
CA THR A 142 21.02 -3.11 -0.59
C THR A 142 21.79 -3.68 -1.79
N ASP A 143 21.25 -4.71 -2.44
CA ASP A 143 21.86 -5.31 -3.63
C ASP A 143 21.73 -4.39 -4.86
N ASP A 144 20.72 -3.51 -4.87
CA ASP A 144 20.41 -2.63 -6.00
C ASP A 144 20.84 -1.17 -5.78
N LEU A 145 21.44 -0.82 -4.62
CA LEU A 145 21.75 0.58 -4.25
C LEU A 145 22.58 1.31 -5.30
N GLU A 146 23.58 0.67 -5.93
CA GLU A 146 24.38 1.30 -6.99
C GLU A 146 23.52 1.65 -8.20
N ALA A 147 22.70 0.72 -8.66
CA ALA A 147 21.82 0.95 -9.81
C ALA A 147 20.75 2.02 -9.50
N LEU A 148 20.26 2.06 -8.26
CA LEU A 148 19.30 3.07 -7.81
C LEU A 148 19.92 4.47 -7.76
N THR A 149 21.18 4.61 -7.32
CA THR A 149 21.88 5.90 -7.28
C THR A 149 22.27 6.43 -8.65
N ASP A 150 22.50 5.54 -9.63
CA ASP A 150 22.76 5.90 -11.02
C ASP A 150 21.48 6.29 -11.78
N GLY A 151 20.32 6.03 -11.21
CA GLY A 151 19.00 6.31 -11.77
C GLY A 151 18.52 7.74 -11.56
N GLU A 152 17.25 7.96 -11.90
CA GLU A 152 16.59 9.24 -11.56
C GLU A 152 16.34 9.31 -10.04
N PRO A 153 16.60 10.46 -9.39
CA PRO A 153 16.44 10.61 -7.96
C PRO A 153 14.98 10.50 -7.52
N PHE A 154 14.78 10.18 -6.25
CA PHE A 154 13.48 10.03 -5.61
C PHE A 154 13.11 11.28 -4.80
N ASP A 155 11.82 11.60 -4.73
CA ASP A 155 11.30 12.69 -3.92
C ASP A 155 11.11 12.26 -2.46
N LEU A 156 10.89 10.95 -2.24
CA LEU A 156 10.68 10.36 -0.92
C LEU A 156 11.33 8.98 -0.84
N LEU A 157 12.06 8.76 0.25
CA LEU A 157 12.46 7.43 0.72
C LEU A 157 11.64 7.07 1.97
N THR A 158 11.09 5.85 1.99
CA THR A 158 10.43 5.27 3.17
C THR A 158 11.07 3.94 3.53
N LEU A 159 11.48 3.78 4.78
CA LEU A 159 12.24 2.61 5.22
C LEU A 159 11.58 2.01 6.47
N ASP A 160 11.07 0.80 6.33
CA ASP A 160 10.57 -0.07 7.42
C ASP A 160 11.27 -1.43 7.34
N THR A 161 12.60 -1.41 7.39
CA THR A 161 13.47 -2.56 7.24
C THR A 161 14.65 -2.50 8.20
N GLU A 162 15.23 -3.66 8.52
CA GLU A 162 16.46 -3.77 9.30
C GLU A 162 17.66 -3.15 8.58
N ASP A 163 17.63 -3.07 7.24
CA ASP A 163 18.69 -2.51 6.41
C ASP A 163 18.64 -0.98 6.27
N ALA A 164 17.67 -0.34 6.93
CA ALA A 164 17.51 1.11 6.92
C ALA A 164 18.84 1.88 7.13
N PRO A 165 19.75 1.52 8.06
CA PRO A 165 21.01 2.24 8.24
C PRO A 165 21.89 2.26 6.98
N ALA A 166 21.94 1.16 6.22
CA ALA A 166 22.72 1.09 4.98
C ALA A 166 22.13 2.00 3.89
N VAL A 167 20.81 2.03 3.76
CA VAL A 167 20.11 2.90 2.80
C VAL A 167 20.24 4.37 3.21
N VAL A 168 20.09 4.68 4.50
CA VAL A 168 20.28 6.03 5.04
C VAL A 168 21.66 6.59 4.71
N GLY A 169 22.72 5.75 4.79
CA GLY A 169 24.07 6.12 4.41
C GLY A 169 24.22 6.57 2.94
N ARG A 170 23.30 6.18 2.06
CA ARG A 170 23.27 6.55 0.64
C ARG A 170 22.11 7.50 0.29
N ALA A 171 21.31 7.91 1.26
CA ALA A 171 20.11 8.72 1.03
C ALA A 171 20.37 10.01 0.25
N ALA A 172 21.51 10.67 0.50
CA ALA A 172 21.88 11.90 -0.21
C ALA A 172 22.16 11.69 -1.71
N GLU A 173 22.47 10.46 -2.12
CA GLU A 173 22.70 10.09 -3.52
C GLU A 173 21.40 9.64 -4.21
N LEU A 174 20.44 9.15 -3.42
CA LEU A 174 19.15 8.64 -3.88
C LEU A 174 18.08 9.74 -3.98
N LEU A 175 18.15 10.76 -3.12
CA LEU A 175 17.14 11.80 -3.02
C LEU A 175 17.37 12.97 -3.98
N ALA A 176 16.31 13.46 -4.56
CA ALA A 176 16.28 14.73 -5.24
C ALA A 176 16.54 15.89 -4.24
N PRO A 177 17.07 17.05 -4.71
CA PRO A 177 17.19 18.22 -3.85
C PRO A 177 15.82 18.62 -3.26
N GLY A 178 15.71 18.60 -1.93
CA GLY A 178 14.46 18.86 -1.22
C GLY A 178 13.62 17.62 -0.94
N GLY A 179 14.07 16.44 -1.36
CA GLY A 179 13.41 15.17 -1.05
C GLY A 179 13.50 14.81 0.43
N TYR A 180 12.65 13.92 0.88
CA TYR A 180 12.50 13.51 2.27
C TYR A 180 12.87 12.04 2.49
N LEU A 181 13.36 11.76 3.70
CA LEU A 181 13.56 10.42 4.21
C LEU A 181 12.65 10.20 5.41
N ALA A 182 11.83 9.14 5.38
CA ALA A 182 11.05 8.68 6.51
C ALA A 182 11.53 7.29 6.92
N VAL A 183 11.96 7.12 8.15
CA VAL A 183 12.35 5.83 8.71
C VAL A 183 11.35 5.45 9.79
N TYR A 184 10.72 4.30 9.61
CA TYR A 184 9.88 3.66 10.62
C TYR A 184 10.69 2.55 11.28
N SER A 185 10.74 2.54 12.61
CA SER A 185 11.44 1.50 13.34
C SER A 185 10.75 1.24 14.68
N PRO A 186 10.40 -0.02 14.99
CA PRO A 186 9.86 -0.39 16.29
C PRO A 186 10.94 -0.45 17.39
N PHE A 187 12.22 -0.40 17.01
CA PHE A 187 13.36 -0.54 17.93
C PHE A 187 14.19 0.73 17.99
N VAL A 188 14.47 1.19 19.20
CA VAL A 188 15.27 2.40 19.48
C VAL A 188 16.70 2.24 18.97
N GLU A 189 17.25 1.02 19.00
CA GLU A 189 18.58 0.70 18.51
C GLU A 189 18.73 0.96 17.00
N ASN A 190 17.73 0.55 16.21
CA ASN A 190 17.73 0.80 14.76
C ASN A 190 17.55 2.29 14.45
N SER A 191 16.66 2.97 15.19
CA SER A 191 16.50 4.42 15.06
C SER A 191 17.79 5.16 15.35
N ARG A 192 18.56 4.72 16.37
CA ARG A 192 19.86 5.28 16.71
C ARG A 192 20.91 5.04 15.62
N ALA A 193 21.00 3.82 15.09
CA ALA A 193 21.92 3.47 14.02
C ALA A 193 21.63 4.23 12.70
N SER A 194 20.40 4.67 12.49
CA SER A 194 20.01 5.44 11.31
C SER A 194 20.37 6.95 11.41
N VAL A 195 20.70 7.47 12.60
CA VAL A 195 21.03 8.90 12.80
C VAL A 195 22.50 9.14 13.20
N GLU A 196 23.26 8.12 13.52
CA GLU A 196 24.71 8.15 13.77
C GLU A 196 25.50 7.95 12.48
#